data_3bf0ead62ca48c402812c5b2f08f8716
#
_entry.id   3bf0ead62ca48c402812c5b2f08f8716
#
_cell.length_a   1.000
_cell.length_b   1.000
_cell.length_c   1.000
_cell.angle_alpha   90.00
_cell.angle_beta   90.00
_cell.angle_gamma   90.00
#
_symmetry.space_group_name_H-M   'P 1'
#
loop_
_entity.id
_entity.type
_entity.pdbx_description
1 polymer ?
#
loop_
_entity_poly.entity_id
_entity_poly.type
_entity_poly.pdbx_seq_one_letter_code
_entity_poly.pdbx_strand_id
1 'polypeptide(L)'
;MPNSSKTFLKSPGDWRTLIVAVVVYCGWFATIFSHKQLPWWATFALLTWFGAWHLSLQHELVHGHPFRNPRLNAALGSLSVTIWVPFLSFKRDHISHHNTTLTHPQLDTESYYSMPEKWQNSNWFLKSIYWANLTLAFRLTVWSVFSAVQYFVADAWRAVRNISNARSAWMLHIPGIVAVIFIVTRLADMSMLEYLIGGVFGSHSLNMMRSFAEHKTLGEDSTRTAMIDAGRIMSLLMLNNNLHIAHHDEPSTPWYQVPQVAARLNAYERAEKIDALYRGGYGEIIRRFTFHPYDQPVFGQSVVVFSQQSTAN
;
A
#
# COMPACT_ATOMS: atom_id res chain seq x y z
N MET A 1 26.48 29.10 -17.11
CA MET A 1 25.50 28.04 -16.81
C MET A 1 26.22 27.04 -15.92
N PRO A 2 25.79 26.77 -14.69
CA PRO A 2 26.47 25.77 -13.87
C PRO A 2 26.20 24.39 -14.47
N ASN A 3 27.29 23.67 -14.64
CA ASN A 3 27.38 22.29 -15.10
C ASN A 3 26.39 21.43 -14.31
N SER A 4 25.30 20.95 -14.95
CA SER A 4 24.41 19.99 -14.33
C SER A 4 25.18 18.69 -14.18
N SER A 5 25.93 18.57 -13.09
CA SER A 5 26.56 17.31 -12.70
C SER A 5 25.47 16.23 -12.82
N LYS A 6 25.73 15.23 -13.64
CA LYS A 6 24.86 14.06 -13.84
C LYS A 6 24.84 13.27 -12.54
N THR A 7 24.11 13.78 -11.53
CA THR A 7 23.95 13.09 -10.26
C THR A 7 23.22 11.78 -10.52
N PHE A 8 23.72 10.70 -9.95
CA PHE A 8 23.14 9.36 -10.00
C PHE A 8 21.72 9.34 -9.38
N LEU A 9 21.53 10.16 -8.36
CA LEU A 9 20.24 10.34 -7.67
C LEU A 9 19.34 11.31 -8.43
N LYS A 10 18.01 11.08 -8.38
CA LYS A 10 16.99 11.92 -8.97
C LYS A 10 16.90 13.27 -8.26
N SER A 11 16.95 13.26 -6.94
CA SER A 11 16.97 14.45 -6.08
C SER A 11 18.17 14.40 -5.11
N PRO A 12 18.75 15.55 -4.71
CA PRO A 12 19.91 15.57 -3.81
C PRO A 12 19.64 14.88 -2.45
N GLY A 13 18.39 14.86 -2.00
CA GLY A 13 17.99 14.23 -0.73
C GLY A 13 17.71 12.73 -0.80
N ASP A 14 17.75 12.12 -1.98
CA ASP A 14 17.36 10.71 -2.20
C ASP A 14 18.30 9.67 -1.58
N TRP A 15 19.43 10.12 -1.03
CA TRP A 15 20.25 9.28 -0.15
C TRP A 15 19.45 8.74 1.05
N ARG A 16 18.38 9.46 1.49
CA ARG A 16 17.47 8.99 2.54
C ARG A 16 16.72 7.73 2.12
N THR A 17 16.26 7.69 0.87
CA THR A 17 15.61 6.50 0.30
C THR A 17 16.60 5.33 0.15
N LEU A 18 17.88 5.61 -0.15
CA LEU A 18 18.92 4.57 -0.13
C LEU A 18 19.15 4.02 1.28
N ILE A 19 19.18 4.87 2.31
CA ILE A 19 19.27 4.40 3.70
C ILE A 19 18.07 3.50 4.03
N VAL A 20 16.86 3.91 3.67
CA VAL A 20 15.66 3.07 3.86
C VAL A 20 15.85 1.72 3.18
N ALA A 21 16.30 1.68 1.92
CA ALA A 21 16.54 0.43 1.21
C ALA A 21 17.57 -0.45 1.94
N VAL A 22 18.70 0.12 2.36
CA VAL A 22 19.72 -0.61 3.14
C VAL A 22 19.14 -1.17 4.43
N VAL A 23 18.42 -0.35 5.21
CA VAL A 23 17.83 -0.79 6.49
C VAL A 23 16.78 -1.88 6.27
N VAL A 24 15.93 -1.74 5.25
CA VAL A 24 14.90 -2.74 4.92
C VAL A 24 15.53 -4.08 4.57
N TYR A 25 16.48 -4.11 3.65
CA TYR A 25 17.09 -5.37 3.22
C TYR A 25 17.99 -5.97 4.31
N CYS A 26 18.82 -5.15 4.99
CA CYS A 26 19.66 -5.64 6.09
C CYS A 26 18.80 -6.15 7.25
N GLY A 27 17.72 -5.46 7.61
CA GLY A 27 16.81 -5.88 8.66
C GLY A 27 16.07 -7.18 8.30
N TRP A 28 15.63 -7.31 7.05
CA TRP A 28 15.04 -8.54 6.54
C TRP A 28 16.04 -9.70 6.60
N PHE A 29 17.27 -9.52 6.09
CA PHE A 29 18.34 -10.52 6.17
C PHE A 29 18.64 -10.90 7.63
N ALA A 30 18.86 -9.91 8.50
CA ALA A 30 19.12 -10.15 9.90
C ALA A 30 17.99 -10.98 10.55
N THR A 31 16.73 -10.68 10.24
CA THR A 31 15.58 -11.40 10.78
C THR A 31 15.57 -12.86 10.35
N ILE A 32 15.70 -13.16 9.05
CA ILE A 32 15.65 -14.54 8.55
C ILE A 32 16.83 -15.38 9.03
N PHE A 33 18.04 -14.80 9.17
CA PHE A 33 19.21 -15.52 9.64
C PHE A 33 19.26 -15.68 11.17
N SER A 34 18.51 -14.85 11.92
CA SER A 34 18.45 -14.93 13.39
C SER A 34 17.15 -15.55 13.89
N HIS A 35 16.25 -16.06 13.02
CA HIS A 35 14.92 -16.52 13.41
C HIS A 35 14.95 -17.64 14.47
N LYS A 36 15.97 -18.50 14.46
CA LYS A 36 16.14 -19.59 15.44
C LYS A 36 16.54 -19.08 16.83
N GLN A 37 17.14 -17.90 16.93
CA GLN A 37 17.54 -17.25 18.18
C GLN A 37 16.45 -16.34 18.74
N LEU A 38 15.47 -15.99 17.93
CA LEU A 38 14.36 -15.12 18.30
C LEU A 38 13.13 -15.94 18.70
N PRO A 39 12.31 -15.45 19.66
CA PRO A 39 11.01 -16.05 19.87
C PRO A 39 10.13 -15.85 18.62
N TRP A 40 9.24 -16.79 18.34
CA TRP A 40 8.43 -16.78 17.10
C TRP A 40 7.66 -15.47 16.86
N TRP A 41 7.13 -14.85 17.92
CA TRP A 41 6.39 -13.60 17.82
C TRP A 41 7.28 -12.42 17.41
N ALA A 42 8.57 -12.41 17.82
CA ALA A 42 9.52 -11.37 17.40
C ALA A 42 9.92 -11.57 15.94
N THR A 43 10.17 -12.80 15.52
CA THR A 43 10.41 -13.13 14.10
C THR A 43 9.22 -12.69 13.24
N PHE A 44 7.99 -13.04 13.65
CA PHE A 44 6.77 -12.62 12.97
C PHE A 44 6.66 -11.09 12.87
N ALA A 45 6.84 -10.39 13.99
CA ALA A 45 6.74 -8.92 14.03
C ALA A 45 7.79 -8.24 13.15
N LEU A 46 9.04 -8.71 13.16
CA LEU A 46 10.12 -8.17 12.34
C LEU A 46 9.92 -8.47 10.85
N LEU A 47 9.52 -9.68 10.48
CA LEU A 47 9.19 -10.01 9.08
C LEU A 47 8.02 -9.16 8.57
N THR A 48 6.97 -9.01 9.38
CA THR A 48 5.83 -8.14 9.08
C THR A 48 6.27 -6.70 8.87
N TRP A 49 7.10 -6.18 9.78
CA TRP A 49 7.59 -4.81 9.72
C TRP A 49 8.45 -4.54 8.48
N PHE A 50 9.52 -5.34 8.28
CA PHE A 50 10.44 -5.13 7.17
C PHE A 50 9.80 -5.42 5.82
N GLY A 51 8.88 -6.38 5.74
CA GLY A 51 8.11 -6.63 4.52
C GLY A 51 7.14 -5.51 4.19
N ALA A 52 6.42 -4.94 5.17
CA ALA A 52 5.57 -3.76 4.97
C ALA A 52 6.39 -2.52 4.58
N TRP A 53 7.55 -2.33 5.21
CA TRP A 53 8.45 -1.23 4.85
C TRP A 53 9.05 -1.39 3.45
N HIS A 54 9.30 -2.65 3.03
CA HIS A 54 9.68 -2.95 1.65
C HIS A 54 8.56 -2.58 0.65
N LEU A 55 7.28 -2.84 0.97
CA LEU A 55 6.16 -2.42 0.12
C LEU A 55 6.08 -0.89 0.02
N SER A 56 6.35 -0.16 1.11
CA SER A 56 6.45 1.30 1.09
C SER A 56 7.66 1.79 0.27
N LEU A 57 8.80 1.09 0.34
CA LEU A 57 9.95 1.36 -0.51
C LEU A 57 9.62 1.11 -1.99
N GLN A 58 8.94 0.00 -2.33
CA GLN A 58 8.50 -0.25 -3.71
C GLN A 58 7.59 0.87 -4.22
N HIS A 59 6.70 1.41 -3.39
CA HIS A 59 5.85 2.55 -3.75
C HIS A 59 6.70 3.79 -4.11
N GLU A 60 7.73 4.11 -3.34
CA GLU A 60 8.65 5.20 -3.63
C GLU A 60 9.43 4.98 -4.94
N LEU A 61 9.85 3.73 -5.20
CA LEU A 61 10.51 3.33 -6.45
C LEU A 61 9.58 3.46 -7.66
N VAL A 62 8.27 3.23 -7.50
CA VAL A 62 7.25 3.44 -8.55
C VAL A 62 7.27 4.89 -9.03
N HIS A 63 7.39 5.87 -8.11
CA HIS A 63 7.44 7.30 -8.40
C HIS A 63 8.84 7.78 -8.83
N GLY A 64 9.77 6.85 -9.01
CA GLY A 64 11.07 7.07 -9.66
C GLY A 64 12.17 7.55 -8.73
N HIS A 65 12.07 7.34 -7.42
CA HIS A 65 13.12 7.57 -6.44
C HIS A 65 13.77 6.25 -6.02
N PRO A 66 15.07 6.20 -5.65
CA PRO A 66 15.99 7.33 -5.59
C PRO A 66 16.77 7.61 -6.89
N PHE A 67 16.71 6.73 -7.89
CA PHE A 67 17.59 6.83 -9.06
C PHE A 67 16.94 7.56 -10.23
N ARG A 68 17.71 8.36 -10.96
CA ARG A 68 17.28 8.92 -12.24
C ARG A 68 17.03 7.84 -13.29
N ASN A 69 17.80 6.75 -13.22
CA ASN A 69 17.66 5.63 -14.13
C ASN A 69 16.52 4.70 -13.67
N PRO A 70 15.42 4.61 -14.43
CA PRO A 70 14.27 3.77 -14.04
C PRO A 70 14.61 2.27 -13.99
N ARG A 71 15.64 1.82 -14.69
CA ARG A 71 16.09 0.41 -14.64
C ARG A 71 16.71 0.07 -13.28
N LEU A 72 17.40 1.03 -12.63
CA LEU A 72 17.95 0.82 -11.29
C LEU A 72 16.83 0.76 -10.24
N ASN A 73 15.82 1.62 -10.34
CA ASN A 73 14.62 1.54 -9.49
C ASN A 73 13.90 0.20 -9.69
N ALA A 74 13.76 -0.25 -10.94
CA ALA A 74 13.15 -1.54 -11.24
C ALA A 74 13.98 -2.72 -10.70
N ALA A 75 15.30 -2.69 -10.84
CA ALA A 75 16.17 -3.73 -10.29
C ALA A 75 16.06 -3.82 -8.76
N LEU A 76 16.11 -2.66 -8.07
CA LEU A 76 15.99 -2.59 -6.63
C LEU A 76 14.59 -3.08 -6.16
N GLY A 77 13.51 -2.67 -6.83
CA GLY A 77 12.14 -3.07 -6.47
C GLY A 77 11.80 -4.52 -6.81
N SER A 78 12.56 -5.14 -7.74
CA SER A 78 12.26 -6.51 -8.19
C SER A 78 12.83 -7.60 -7.27
N LEU A 79 13.75 -7.27 -6.37
CA LEU A 79 14.09 -8.15 -5.25
C LEU A 79 12.94 -8.05 -4.21
N SER A 80 11.81 -8.66 -4.55
CA SER A 80 10.58 -8.57 -3.78
C SER A 80 10.61 -9.56 -2.62
N VAL A 81 10.96 -9.09 -1.42
CA VAL A 81 10.96 -9.94 -0.21
C VAL A 81 9.57 -10.44 0.15
N THR A 82 8.51 -9.79 -0.31
CA THR A 82 7.12 -10.23 -0.09
C THR A 82 6.63 -11.25 -1.13
N ILE A 83 7.40 -11.53 -2.16
CA ILE A 83 7.24 -12.52 -3.25
C ILE A 83 5.93 -12.49 -4.07
N TRP A 84 4.84 -11.91 -3.60
CA TRP A 84 3.53 -12.01 -4.24
C TRP A 84 3.28 -10.93 -5.31
N VAL A 85 4.02 -9.81 -5.29
CA VAL A 85 3.77 -8.69 -6.19
C VAL A 85 4.95 -8.43 -7.13
N PRO A 86 4.81 -8.65 -8.46
CA PRO A 86 5.80 -8.23 -9.43
C PRO A 86 5.91 -6.71 -9.47
N PHE A 87 7.09 -6.15 -9.21
CA PHE A 87 7.29 -4.70 -9.11
C PHE A 87 6.80 -3.92 -10.32
N LEU A 88 7.07 -4.40 -11.53
CA LEU A 88 6.65 -3.69 -12.76
C LEU A 88 5.13 -3.76 -12.97
N SER A 89 4.45 -4.83 -12.52
CA SER A 89 2.99 -4.90 -12.52
C SER A 89 2.39 -3.95 -11.50
N PHE A 90 2.94 -3.92 -10.29
CA PHE A 90 2.55 -2.95 -9.26
C PHE A 90 2.74 -1.51 -9.77
N LYS A 91 3.89 -1.22 -10.38
CA LYS A 91 4.15 0.09 -10.98
C LYS A 91 3.11 0.49 -12.02
N ARG A 92 2.77 -0.42 -12.92
CA ARG A 92 1.73 -0.20 -13.96
C ARG A 92 0.39 0.12 -13.32
N ASP A 93 -0.04 -0.71 -12.37
CA ASP A 93 -1.37 -0.61 -11.76
C ASP A 93 -1.48 0.65 -10.88
N HIS A 94 -0.43 0.97 -10.12
CA HIS A 94 -0.38 2.16 -9.26
C HIS A 94 -0.31 3.48 -10.06
N ILE A 95 0.45 3.53 -11.16
CA ILE A 95 0.44 4.69 -12.06
C ILE A 95 -0.93 4.85 -12.74
N SER A 96 -1.62 3.74 -13.07
CA SER A 96 -2.99 3.80 -13.56
C SER A 96 -3.95 4.37 -12.51
N HIS A 97 -3.81 3.96 -11.24
CA HIS A 97 -4.58 4.50 -10.12
C HIS A 97 -4.46 6.03 -10.00
N HIS A 98 -3.25 6.59 -10.11
CA HIS A 98 -3.05 8.05 -10.10
C HIS A 98 -3.67 8.79 -11.28
N ASN A 99 -3.96 8.11 -12.39
CA ASN A 99 -4.44 8.71 -13.63
C ASN A 99 -5.90 8.36 -13.96
N THR A 100 -6.66 7.90 -12.98
CA THR A 100 -8.06 7.49 -13.18
C THR A 100 -9.01 8.14 -12.17
N THR A 101 -10.31 7.88 -12.33
CA THR A 101 -11.31 8.26 -11.32
C THR A 101 -11.13 7.37 -10.09
N LEU A 102 -10.62 7.95 -9.02
CA LEU A 102 -10.35 7.23 -7.77
C LEU A 102 -11.62 6.55 -7.25
N THR A 103 -11.44 5.38 -6.67
CA THR A 103 -12.49 4.51 -6.14
C THR A 103 -13.48 3.94 -7.16
N HIS A 104 -13.37 4.28 -8.45
CA HIS A 104 -14.27 3.73 -9.48
C HIS A 104 -13.98 2.22 -9.71
N PRO A 105 -14.96 1.32 -9.48
CA PRO A 105 -14.71 -0.13 -9.42
C PRO A 105 -14.18 -0.78 -10.70
N GLN A 106 -14.34 -0.15 -11.85
CA GLN A 106 -13.91 -0.66 -13.15
C GLN A 106 -12.66 0.05 -13.71
N LEU A 107 -12.35 1.24 -13.24
CA LEU A 107 -11.25 2.07 -13.75
C LEU A 107 -10.06 2.10 -12.79
N ASP A 108 -10.34 2.13 -11.49
CA ASP A 108 -9.31 2.15 -10.45
C ASP A 108 -8.97 0.74 -9.98
N THR A 109 -7.75 0.33 -10.24
CA THR A 109 -7.23 -1.00 -9.86
C THR A 109 -7.14 -1.21 -8.35
N GLU A 110 -7.18 -0.13 -7.56
CA GLU A 110 -7.11 -0.15 -6.09
C GLU A 110 -8.50 0.03 -5.45
N SER A 111 -9.58 0.06 -6.23
CA SER A 111 -10.95 0.23 -5.73
C SER A 111 -11.47 -1.02 -5.00
N TYR A 112 -12.15 -0.79 -3.88
CA TYR A 112 -12.84 -1.81 -3.08
C TYR A 112 -14.37 -1.71 -3.14
N TYR A 113 -14.89 -0.84 -4.00
CA TYR A 113 -16.31 -0.54 -4.12
C TYR A 113 -16.99 -1.41 -5.17
N SER A 114 -18.33 -1.42 -5.13
CA SER A 114 -19.16 -2.06 -6.14
C SER A 114 -19.88 -1.02 -6.99
N MET A 115 -20.05 -1.29 -8.28
CA MET A 115 -20.97 -0.52 -9.12
C MET A 115 -22.41 -0.69 -8.62
N PRO A 116 -23.27 0.34 -8.71
CA PRO A 116 -24.68 0.26 -8.28
C PRO A 116 -25.43 -0.92 -8.89
N GLU A 117 -25.29 -1.16 -10.18
CA GLU A 117 -25.94 -2.28 -10.88
C GLU A 117 -25.49 -3.65 -10.35
N LYS A 118 -24.17 -3.81 -10.15
CA LYS A 118 -23.62 -5.04 -9.58
C LYS A 118 -24.09 -5.26 -8.16
N TRP A 119 -24.18 -4.19 -7.37
CA TRP A 119 -24.68 -4.24 -6.01
C TRP A 119 -26.15 -4.67 -5.96
N GLN A 120 -27.01 -4.10 -6.80
CA GLN A 120 -28.45 -4.47 -6.87
C GLN A 120 -28.62 -5.95 -7.19
N ASN A 121 -27.84 -6.48 -8.13
CA ASN A 121 -27.90 -7.88 -8.59
C ASN A 121 -27.14 -8.85 -7.68
N SER A 122 -26.41 -8.37 -6.67
CA SER A 122 -25.67 -9.22 -5.74
C SER A 122 -26.59 -9.83 -4.70
N ASN A 123 -26.35 -11.10 -4.36
CA ASN A 123 -27.06 -11.77 -3.26
C ASN A 123 -26.56 -11.24 -1.90
N TRP A 124 -27.27 -11.61 -0.83
CA TRP A 124 -26.95 -11.16 0.53
C TRP A 124 -25.52 -11.52 0.97
N PHE A 125 -24.99 -12.67 0.56
CA PHE A 125 -23.65 -13.12 0.93
C PHE A 125 -22.55 -12.20 0.32
N LEU A 126 -22.65 -11.89 -0.97
CA LEU A 126 -21.72 -10.95 -1.62
C LEU A 126 -21.82 -9.54 -1.03
N LYS A 127 -23.04 -9.07 -0.73
CA LYS A 127 -23.26 -7.79 -0.02
C LYS A 127 -22.57 -7.77 1.34
N SER A 128 -22.67 -8.87 2.09
CA SER A 128 -21.98 -9.01 3.38
C SER A 128 -20.46 -8.98 3.27
N ILE A 129 -19.89 -9.58 2.22
CA ILE A 129 -18.44 -9.50 1.95
C ILE A 129 -18.00 -8.04 1.64
N TYR A 130 -18.76 -7.32 0.83
CA TYR A 130 -18.47 -5.90 0.56
C TYR A 130 -18.50 -5.06 1.84
N TRP A 131 -19.52 -5.25 2.70
CA TRP A 131 -19.59 -4.57 4.00
C TRP A 131 -18.45 -4.97 4.93
N ALA A 132 -18.17 -6.25 5.03
CA ALA A 132 -17.07 -6.74 5.86
C ALA A 132 -15.72 -6.15 5.41
N ASN A 133 -15.48 -6.05 4.09
CA ASN A 133 -14.25 -5.49 3.54
C ASN A 133 -14.04 -4.00 3.86
N LEU A 134 -15.06 -3.30 4.27
CA LEU A 134 -14.99 -1.92 4.78
C LEU A 134 -14.75 -1.85 6.29
N THR A 135 -14.59 -2.99 6.98
CA THR A 135 -14.11 -3.06 8.36
C THR A 135 -12.62 -3.38 8.41
N LEU A 136 -11.92 -2.79 9.36
CA LEU A 136 -10.48 -2.98 9.48
C LEU A 136 -10.13 -4.45 9.82
N ALA A 137 -10.88 -5.10 10.72
CA ALA A 137 -10.62 -6.48 11.11
C ALA A 137 -10.66 -7.43 9.91
N PHE A 138 -11.68 -7.36 9.08
CA PHE A 138 -11.78 -8.21 7.89
C PHE A 138 -10.70 -7.86 6.85
N ARG A 139 -10.43 -6.57 6.65
CA ARG A 139 -9.40 -6.09 5.72
C ARG A 139 -8.01 -6.60 6.07
N LEU A 140 -7.64 -6.57 7.35
CA LEU A 140 -6.31 -7.00 7.81
C LEU A 140 -6.15 -8.53 7.89
N THR A 141 -7.23 -9.28 7.98
CA THR A 141 -7.17 -10.74 8.14
C THR A 141 -7.54 -11.47 6.85
N VAL A 142 -8.82 -11.60 6.58
CA VAL A 142 -9.34 -12.39 5.44
C VAL A 142 -8.97 -11.76 4.10
N TRP A 143 -9.22 -10.45 3.98
CA TRP A 143 -9.01 -9.76 2.71
C TRP A 143 -7.54 -9.64 2.33
N SER A 144 -6.64 -9.45 3.28
CA SER A 144 -5.20 -9.39 2.98
C SER A 144 -4.70 -10.68 2.33
N VAL A 145 -5.12 -11.83 2.83
CA VAL A 145 -4.77 -13.12 2.22
C VAL A 145 -5.42 -13.27 0.84
N PHE A 146 -6.73 -13.02 0.77
CA PHE A 146 -7.48 -13.17 -0.48
C PHE A 146 -6.96 -12.25 -1.58
N SER A 147 -6.74 -10.96 -1.29
CA SER A 147 -6.28 -9.98 -2.28
C SER A 147 -4.87 -10.26 -2.78
N ALA A 148 -3.95 -10.70 -1.91
CA ALA A 148 -2.60 -11.09 -2.34
C ALA A 148 -2.63 -12.28 -3.29
N VAL A 149 -3.40 -13.33 -2.96
CA VAL A 149 -3.55 -14.51 -3.81
C VAL A 149 -4.27 -14.15 -5.12
N GLN A 150 -5.36 -13.39 -5.03
CA GLN A 150 -6.11 -12.95 -6.20
C GLN A 150 -5.24 -12.13 -7.16
N TYR A 151 -4.48 -11.16 -6.63
CA TYR A 151 -3.58 -10.33 -7.44
C TYR A 151 -2.52 -11.19 -8.12
N PHE A 152 -1.84 -12.05 -7.35
CA PHE A 152 -0.80 -12.94 -7.87
C PHE A 152 -1.32 -13.81 -9.02
N VAL A 153 -2.47 -14.50 -8.83
CA VAL A 153 -3.07 -15.37 -9.83
C VAL A 153 -3.55 -14.56 -11.05
N ALA A 154 -4.21 -13.43 -10.83
CA ALA A 154 -4.72 -12.60 -11.92
C ALA A 154 -3.58 -12.02 -12.77
N ASP A 155 -2.49 -11.56 -12.13
CA ASP A 155 -1.36 -11.00 -12.87
C ASP A 155 -0.50 -12.08 -13.53
N ALA A 156 -0.37 -13.28 -12.94
CA ALA A 156 0.22 -14.45 -13.59
C ALA A 156 -0.58 -14.82 -14.86
N TRP A 157 -1.91 -14.81 -14.80
CA TRP A 157 -2.76 -15.03 -15.95
C TRP A 157 -2.57 -13.95 -17.03
N ARG A 158 -2.45 -12.67 -16.65
CA ARG A 158 -2.10 -11.59 -17.58
C ARG A 158 -0.75 -11.84 -18.25
N ALA A 159 0.24 -12.37 -17.52
CA ALA A 159 1.56 -12.71 -18.08
C ALA A 159 1.47 -13.84 -19.12
N VAL A 160 0.70 -14.90 -18.85
CA VAL A 160 0.45 -15.99 -19.82
C VAL A 160 -0.18 -15.44 -21.10
N ARG A 161 -1.18 -14.56 -20.97
CA ARG A 161 -1.87 -13.91 -22.09
C ARG A 161 -1.10 -12.73 -22.71
N ASN A 162 0.02 -12.33 -22.13
CA ASN A 162 0.81 -11.16 -22.51
C ASN A 162 0.01 -9.84 -22.54
N ILE A 163 -0.91 -9.69 -21.59
CA ILE A 163 -1.74 -8.48 -21.45
C ILE A 163 -0.91 -7.41 -20.69
N SER A 164 -0.92 -6.17 -21.19
CA SER A 164 -0.31 -5.00 -20.53
C SER A 164 1.15 -5.22 -20.11
N ASN A 165 1.94 -5.91 -20.95
CA ASN A 165 3.36 -6.21 -20.69
C ASN A 165 3.64 -7.01 -19.39
N ALA A 166 2.63 -7.69 -18.82
CA ALA A 166 2.79 -8.48 -17.60
C ALA A 166 3.86 -9.56 -17.75
N ARG A 167 4.07 -10.12 -18.95
CA ARG A 167 5.12 -11.12 -19.20
C ARG A 167 6.52 -10.58 -18.86
N SER A 168 6.83 -9.34 -19.24
CA SER A 168 8.12 -8.71 -18.91
C SER A 168 8.28 -8.50 -17.40
N ALA A 169 7.19 -8.14 -16.69
CA ALA A 169 7.20 -8.01 -15.25
C ALA A 169 7.51 -9.36 -14.57
N TRP A 170 6.89 -10.43 -15.03
CA TRP A 170 7.13 -11.78 -14.49
C TRP A 170 8.51 -12.34 -14.82
N MET A 171 9.04 -12.06 -16.01
CA MET A 171 10.42 -12.46 -16.36
C MET A 171 11.46 -11.84 -15.41
N LEU A 172 11.21 -10.64 -14.93
CA LEU A 172 12.07 -9.98 -13.93
C LEU A 172 11.77 -10.47 -12.49
N HIS A 173 10.52 -10.82 -12.19
CA HIS A 173 10.07 -11.20 -10.85
C HIS A 173 10.44 -12.66 -10.48
N ILE A 174 10.32 -13.61 -11.41
CA ILE A 174 10.60 -15.02 -11.16
C ILE A 174 12.00 -15.27 -10.59
N PRO A 175 13.09 -14.69 -11.15
CA PRO A 175 14.41 -14.84 -10.55
C PRO A 175 14.48 -14.31 -9.11
N GLY A 176 13.78 -13.21 -8.81
CA GLY A 176 13.68 -12.65 -7.46
C GLY A 176 12.97 -13.61 -6.49
N ILE A 177 11.83 -14.18 -6.90
CA ILE A 177 11.11 -15.21 -6.11
C ILE A 177 12.03 -16.40 -5.82
N VAL A 178 12.68 -16.95 -6.86
CA VAL A 178 13.58 -18.10 -6.70
C VAL A 178 14.71 -17.79 -5.73
N ALA A 179 15.31 -16.60 -5.85
CA ALA A 179 16.36 -16.17 -4.94
C ALA A 179 15.85 -16.06 -3.49
N VAL A 180 14.70 -15.41 -3.26
CA VAL A 180 14.12 -15.28 -1.92
C VAL A 180 13.77 -16.64 -1.33
N ILE A 181 13.10 -17.53 -2.08
CA ILE A 181 12.79 -18.89 -1.62
C ILE A 181 14.07 -19.66 -1.26
N PHE A 182 15.09 -19.60 -2.11
CA PHE A 182 16.37 -20.25 -1.84
C PHE A 182 17.06 -19.70 -0.59
N ILE A 183 17.11 -18.38 -0.43
CA ILE A 183 17.71 -17.74 0.73
C ILE A 183 16.96 -18.15 2.02
N VAL A 184 15.64 -18.07 2.00
CA VAL A 184 14.79 -18.39 3.16
C VAL A 184 14.90 -19.85 3.54
N THR A 185 14.73 -20.76 2.56
CA THR A 185 14.59 -22.20 2.88
C THR A 185 15.92 -22.94 2.93
N ARG A 186 16.95 -22.52 2.16
CA ARG A 186 18.21 -23.23 2.07
C ARG A 186 19.36 -22.58 2.84
N LEU A 187 19.42 -21.24 2.84
CA LEU A 187 20.48 -20.55 3.55
C LEU A 187 20.11 -20.20 5.00
N ALA A 188 18.90 -19.74 5.24
CA ALA A 188 18.41 -19.41 6.59
C ALA A 188 17.76 -20.62 7.29
N ASP A 189 17.42 -21.68 6.57
CA ASP A 189 16.74 -22.88 7.10
C ASP A 189 15.44 -22.52 7.84
N MET A 190 14.69 -21.53 7.27
CA MET A 190 13.39 -21.10 7.76
C MET A 190 12.28 -21.85 7.02
N SER A 191 11.23 -22.24 7.73
CA SER A 191 10.03 -22.81 7.13
C SER A 191 9.36 -21.83 6.16
N MET A 192 9.00 -22.30 4.97
CA MET A 192 8.25 -21.48 4.01
C MET A 192 6.89 -21.03 4.58
N LEU A 193 6.24 -21.84 5.40
CA LEU A 193 4.98 -21.45 6.06
C LEU A 193 5.19 -20.29 7.03
N GLU A 194 6.23 -20.35 7.86
CA GLU A 194 6.60 -19.26 8.79
C GLU A 194 6.87 -17.96 8.02
N TYR A 195 7.62 -18.08 6.94
CA TYR A 195 7.91 -16.93 6.07
C TYR A 195 6.65 -16.34 5.42
N LEU A 196 5.75 -17.19 4.90
CA LEU A 196 4.48 -16.73 4.30
C LEU A 196 3.60 -16.02 5.31
N ILE A 197 3.51 -16.50 6.53
CA ILE A 197 2.67 -15.89 7.56
C ILE A 197 3.18 -14.48 7.92
N GLY A 198 4.47 -14.34 8.26
CA GLY A 198 5.05 -13.05 8.67
C GLY A 198 5.46 -12.17 7.50
N GLY A 199 6.28 -12.70 6.60
CA GLY A 199 6.92 -11.95 5.53
C GLY A 199 6.01 -11.61 4.35
N VAL A 200 4.95 -12.38 4.13
CA VAL A 200 4.01 -12.15 3.02
C VAL A 200 2.68 -11.61 3.56
N PHE A 201 1.91 -12.44 4.25
CA PHE A 201 0.57 -12.03 4.67
C PHE A 201 0.58 -11.00 5.79
N GLY A 202 1.46 -11.12 6.78
CA GLY A 202 1.62 -10.12 7.83
C GLY A 202 2.01 -8.77 7.27
N SER A 203 2.98 -8.74 6.35
CA SER A 203 3.43 -7.51 5.68
C SER A 203 2.34 -6.86 4.85
N HIS A 204 1.59 -7.66 4.09
CA HIS A 204 0.48 -7.17 3.29
C HIS A 204 -0.66 -6.67 4.18
N SER A 205 -0.96 -7.38 5.28
CA SER A 205 -1.92 -6.94 6.28
C SER A 205 -1.56 -5.56 6.85
N LEU A 206 -0.30 -5.36 7.26
CA LEU A 206 0.16 -4.06 7.76
C LEU A 206 0.10 -2.96 6.69
N ASN A 207 0.38 -3.30 5.42
CA ASN A 207 0.21 -2.38 4.32
C ASN A 207 -1.27 -2.05 4.05
N MET A 208 -2.19 -3.03 4.23
CA MET A 208 -3.63 -2.80 4.14
C MET A 208 -4.15 -1.81 5.20
N MET A 209 -3.50 -1.71 6.38
CA MET A 209 -3.83 -0.66 7.35
C MET A 209 -3.60 0.73 6.77
N ARG A 210 -2.52 0.92 5.99
CA ARG A 210 -2.25 2.17 5.28
C ARG A 210 -3.39 2.51 4.33
N SER A 211 -3.69 1.60 3.39
CA SER A 211 -4.66 1.86 2.31
C SER A 211 -6.13 1.78 2.76
N PHE A 212 -6.39 1.37 4.00
CA PHE A 212 -7.76 1.12 4.47
C PHE A 212 -8.69 2.33 4.35
N ALA A 213 -8.23 3.51 4.76
CA ALA A 213 -9.05 4.72 4.79
C ALA A 213 -8.54 5.83 3.87
N GLU A 214 -7.62 5.51 2.95
CA GLU A 214 -6.99 6.51 2.06
C GLU A 214 -8.00 7.14 1.09
N HIS A 215 -8.95 6.37 0.62
CA HIS A 215 -9.94 6.82 -0.36
C HIS A 215 -11.36 6.56 0.10
N LYS A 216 -12.25 7.56 -0.11
CA LYS A 216 -13.69 7.45 0.13
C LYS A 216 -14.48 7.70 -1.15
N THR A 217 -15.65 7.08 -1.28
CA THR A 217 -16.58 7.34 -2.39
C THR A 217 -17.50 8.53 -2.08
N LEU A 218 -16.99 9.74 -2.23
CA LEU A 218 -17.72 10.98 -2.01
C LEU A 218 -18.19 11.57 -3.35
N GLY A 219 -19.36 11.18 -3.86
CA GLY A 219 -19.95 11.80 -5.05
C GLY A 219 -19.03 11.81 -6.29
N GLU A 220 -19.13 12.83 -7.14
CA GLU A 220 -18.36 12.96 -8.39
C GLU A 220 -17.01 13.68 -8.23
N ASP A 221 -16.65 14.11 -7.01
CA ASP A 221 -15.51 14.99 -6.78
C ASP A 221 -14.18 14.24 -6.69
N SER A 222 -13.13 14.83 -7.27
CA SER A 222 -11.76 14.31 -7.31
C SER A 222 -11.01 14.31 -5.96
N THR A 223 -11.62 14.82 -4.89
CA THR A 223 -11.00 15.01 -3.56
C THR A 223 -11.31 13.88 -2.59
N ARG A 224 -11.21 12.63 -3.04
CA ARG A 224 -11.58 11.43 -2.28
C ARG A 224 -10.46 10.82 -1.46
N THR A 225 -9.42 11.57 -1.17
CA THR A 225 -8.22 11.13 -0.46
C THR A 225 -8.19 11.61 0.97
N ALA A 226 -7.55 10.85 1.86
CA ALA A 226 -7.47 11.15 3.28
C ALA A 226 -6.10 11.72 3.70
N MET A 227 -6.08 12.30 4.90
CA MET A 227 -4.88 12.66 5.65
C MET A 227 -4.92 11.94 6.99
N ILE A 228 -3.87 11.20 7.31
CA ILE A 228 -3.75 10.46 8.58
C ILE A 228 -2.55 10.99 9.33
N ASP A 229 -2.77 11.58 10.51
CA ASP A 229 -1.69 12.02 11.39
C ASP A 229 -1.10 10.83 12.15
N ALA A 230 -0.23 10.11 11.47
CA ALA A 230 0.21 8.77 11.86
C ALA A 230 1.30 8.74 12.95
N GLY A 231 1.81 9.90 13.36
CA GLY A 231 2.99 9.98 14.21
C GLY A 231 4.28 9.52 13.51
N ARG A 232 5.45 9.75 14.12
CA ARG A 232 6.76 9.62 13.45
C ARG A 232 7.08 8.19 12.99
N ILE A 233 6.77 7.19 13.82
CA ILE A 233 7.13 5.77 13.54
C ILE A 233 6.30 5.25 12.37
N MET A 234 4.98 5.43 12.40
CA MET A 234 4.11 4.97 11.33
C MET A 234 4.31 5.78 10.05
N SER A 235 4.55 7.08 10.14
CA SER A 235 4.89 7.90 8.97
C SER A 235 6.20 7.46 8.32
N LEU A 236 7.20 7.03 9.09
CA LEU A 236 8.43 6.46 8.55
C LEU A 236 8.19 5.09 7.90
N LEU A 237 7.40 4.21 8.53
CA LEU A 237 7.03 2.92 7.95
C LEU A 237 6.28 3.09 6.62
N MET A 238 5.38 4.06 6.55
CA MET A 238 4.58 4.35 5.35
C MET A 238 5.26 5.32 4.38
N LEU A 239 6.50 5.77 4.69
CA LEU A 239 7.24 6.79 3.92
C LEU A 239 6.36 8.02 3.62
N ASN A 240 5.68 8.54 4.63
CA ASN A 240 4.74 9.68 4.57
C ASN A 240 3.57 9.53 3.59
N ASN A 241 3.32 8.34 3.03
CA ASN A 241 2.16 8.12 2.17
C ASN A 241 0.81 8.19 2.92
N ASN A 242 0.84 8.19 4.26
CA ASN A 242 -0.31 8.54 5.10
C ASN A 242 -0.80 9.99 4.91
N LEU A 243 0.01 10.87 4.29
CA LEU A 243 -0.37 12.22 3.86
C LEU A 243 -0.88 12.18 2.41
N HIS A 244 -1.93 11.41 2.18
CA HIS A 244 -2.28 10.88 0.88
C HIS A 244 -2.79 11.92 -0.12
N ILE A 245 -3.47 13.00 0.36
CA ILE A 245 -3.84 14.14 -0.50
C ILE A 245 -2.60 14.77 -1.13
N ALA A 246 -1.56 15.04 -0.32
CA ALA A 246 -0.34 15.65 -0.83
C ALA A 246 0.41 14.73 -1.80
N HIS A 247 0.34 13.42 -1.56
CA HIS A 247 0.92 12.41 -2.44
C HIS A 247 0.19 12.35 -3.80
N HIS A 248 -1.15 12.38 -3.82
CA HIS A 248 -1.92 12.39 -5.07
C HIS A 248 -1.77 13.68 -5.86
N ASP A 249 -1.67 14.83 -5.20
CA ASP A 249 -1.48 16.12 -5.87
C ASP A 249 -0.08 16.22 -6.52
N GLU A 250 0.96 15.68 -5.87
CA GLU A 250 2.35 15.72 -6.34
C GLU A 250 3.06 14.37 -6.17
N PRO A 251 2.66 13.34 -6.93
CA PRO A 251 3.14 11.97 -6.72
C PRO A 251 4.63 11.75 -7.00
N SER A 252 5.27 12.66 -7.74
CA SER A 252 6.71 12.62 -7.99
C SER A 252 7.56 13.25 -6.87
N THR A 253 6.93 13.73 -5.80
CA THR A 253 7.62 14.27 -4.62
C THR A 253 8.21 13.13 -3.79
N PRO A 254 9.53 13.17 -3.45
CA PRO A 254 10.10 12.14 -2.61
C PRO A 254 9.49 12.17 -1.20
N TRP A 255 9.33 11.01 -0.59
CA TRP A 255 8.63 10.81 0.67
C TRP A 255 9.01 11.79 1.78
N TYR A 256 10.29 12.16 1.89
CA TYR A 256 10.79 13.07 2.93
C TYR A 256 10.42 14.54 2.70
N GLN A 257 9.84 14.89 1.55
CA GLN A 257 9.34 16.23 1.23
C GLN A 257 7.80 16.29 1.24
N VAL A 258 7.10 15.17 1.26
CA VAL A 258 5.62 15.13 1.29
C VAL A 258 5.02 15.96 2.44
N PRO A 259 5.59 16.02 3.67
CA PRO A 259 5.07 16.89 4.72
C PRO A 259 5.08 18.39 4.36
N GLN A 260 6.10 18.85 3.63
CA GLN A 260 6.17 20.25 3.17
C GLN A 260 5.13 20.53 2.09
N VAL A 261 4.89 19.57 1.18
CA VAL A 261 3.82 19.65 0.18
C VAL A 261 2.46 19.69 0.86
N ALA A 262 2.21 18.83 1.85
CA ALA A 262 0.97 18.82 2.61
C ALA A 262 0.66 20.17 3.27
N ALA A 263 1.68 20.81 3.86
CA ALA A 263 1.54 22.13 4.45
C ALA A 263 1.26 23.21 3.38
N ARG A 264 2.00 23.20 2.27
CA ARG A 264 1.87 24.18 1.19
C ARG A 264 0.50 24.12 0.50
N LEU A 265 -0.06 22.93 0.35
CA LEU A 265 -1.34 22.70 -0.34
C LEU A 265 -2.54 22.74 0.61
N ASN A 266 -2.36 23.09 1.88
CA ASN A 266 -3.41 23.08 2.91
C ASN A 266 -4.17 21.72 2.94
N ALA A 267 -3.42 20.61 2.80
CA ALA A 267 -4.01 19.28 2.63
C ALA A 267 -4.83 18.85 3.86
N TYR A 268 -4.45 19.27 5.07
CA TYR A 268 -5.20 18.99 6.29
C TYR A 268 -6.58 19.67 6.30
N GLU A 269 -6.68 20.92 5.90
CA GLU A 269 -7.97 21.63 5.81
C GLU A 269 -8.87 21.03 4.73
N ARG A 270 -8.28 20.61 3.62
CA ARG A 270 -9.00 19.92 2.54
C ARG A 270 -9.58 18.59 3.02
N ALA A 271 -8.78 17.79 3.73
CA ALA A 271 -9.22 16.52 4.31
C ALA A 271 -10.34 16.72 5.35
N GLU A 272 -10.26 17.78 6.16
CA GLU A 272 -11.28 18.10 7.15
C GLU A 272 -12.63 18.42 6.52
N LYS A 273 -12.64 19.18 5.42
CA LYS A 273 -13.87 19.54 4.68
C LYS A 273 -14.62 18.34 4.11
N ILE A 274 -13.93 17.23 3.85
CA ILE A 274 -14.52 16.01 3.27
C ILE A 274 -14.63 14.86 4.28
N ASP A 275 -14.49 15.14 5.59
CA ASP A 275 -14.46 14.13 6.67
C ASP A 275 -13.47 12.99 6.40
N ALA A 276 -12.28 13.34 5.91
CA ALA A 276 -11.19 12.40 5.62
C ALA A 276 -9.89 12.73 6.38
N LEU A 277 -9.99 13.50 7.48
CA LEU A 277 -8.87 13.81 8.37
C LEU A 277 -8.93 12.95 9.63
N TYR A 278 -7.88 12.16 9.85
CA TYR A 278 -7.72 11.32 11.04
C TYR A 278 -6.61 11.88 11.93
N ARG A 279 -6.95 12.80 12.83
CA ARG A 279 -5.99 13.48 13.74
C ARG A 279 -5.42 12.52 14.79
N GLY A 280 -6.18 11.51 15.21
CA GLY A 280 -5.71 10.46 16.13
C GLY A 280 -4.94 9.34 15.42
N GLY A 281 -4.57 9.52 14.16
CA GLY A 281 -3.77 8.59 13.38
C GLY A 281 -4.41 7.21 13.21
N TYR A 282 -3.57 6.19 13.09
CA TYR A 282 -4.06 4.81 12.96
C TYR A 282 -4.76 4.30 14.24
N GLY A 283 -4.46 4.88 15.41
CA GLY A 283 -5.19 4.58 16.66
C GLY A 283 -6.66 4.98 16.57
N GLU A 284 -6.96 6.10 15.94
CA GLU A 284 -8.34 6.53 15.67
C GLU A 284 -9.03 5.58 14.68
N ILE A 285 -8.36 5.21 13.60
CA ILE A 285 -8.87 4.27 12.59
C ILE A 285 -9.19 2.92 13.23
N ILE A 286 -8.29 2.38 14.05
CA ILE A 286 -8.50 1.13 14.79
C ILE A 286 -9.74 1.26 15.68
N ARG A 287 -9.82 2.29 16.51
CA ARG A 287 -10.94 2.47 17.43
C ARG A 287 -12.28 2.61 16.72
N ARG A 288 -12.32 3.36 15.60
CA ARG A 288 -13.57 3.64 14.89
C ARG A 288 -14.02 2.49 14.00
N PHE A 289 -13.09 1.79 13.33
CA PHE A 289 -13.43 0.96 12.18
C PHE A 289 -13.00 -0.51 12.30
N THR A 290 -12.53 -0.96 13.45
CA THR A 290 -12.17 -2.39 13.60
C THR A 290 -13.34 -3.30 13.22
N PHE A 291 -14.54 -3.02 13.71
CA PHE A 291 -15.75 -3.79 13.43
C PHE A 291 -16.87 -2.99 12.78
N HIS A 292 -16.65 -1.70 12.51
CA HIS A 292 -17.60 -0.84 11.83
C HIS A 292 -17.05 -0.43 10.46
N PRO A 293 -17.86 -0.41 9.41
CA PRO A 293 -17.43 0.02 8.09
C PRO A 293 -17.06 1.51 8.11
N TYR A 294 -15.95 1.87 7.44
CA TYR A 294 -15.51 3.26 7.35
C TYR A 294 -16.28 4.06 6.29
N ASP A 295 -16.93 3.37 5.36
CA ASP A 295 -17.71 3.92 4.26
C ASP A 295 -18.82 2.93 3.87
N GLN A 296 -19.55 3.23 2.79
CA GLN A 296 -20.49 2.32 2.18
C GLN A 296 -19.90 1.62 0.94
N PRO A 297 -20.41 0.43 0.59
CA PRO A 297 -19.78 -0.39 -0.44
C PRO A 297 -20.12 0.01 -1.88
N VAL A 298 -20.99 0.99 -2.11
CA VAL A 298 -21.47 1.35 -3.45
C VAL A 298 -20.84 2.64 -3.93
N PHE A 299 -20.18 2.58 -5.08
CA PHE A 299 -19.53 3.74 -5.70
C PHE A 299 -20.54 4.86 -5.99
N GLY A 300 -20.13 6.11 -5.70
CA GLY A 300 -20.90 7.32 -6.00
C GLY A 300 -22.06 7.61 -5.03
N GLN A 301 -22.30 6.75 -4.04
CA GLN A 301 -23.26 7.04 -2.98
C GLN A 301 -22.52 7.55 -1.73
N SER A 302 -22.88 8.67 -1.15
CA SER A 302 -22.36 9.13 0.13
C SER A 302 -23.20 8.58 1.28
N VAL A 303 -22.56 8.21 2.40
CA VAL A 303 -23.26 8.00 3.65
C VAL A 303 -23.84 9.34 4.08
N VAL A 304 -25.14 9.48 4.02
CA VAL A 304 -25.82 10.56 4.77
C VAL A 304 -25.65 10.19 6.24
N VAL A 305 -24.65 10.76 6.89
CA VAL A 305 -24.52 10.69 8.34
C VAL A 305 -25.72 11.50 8.86
N PHE A 306 -26.77 10.79 9.28
CA PHE A 306 -27.77 11.40 10.13
C PHE A 306 -27.05 11.75 11.44
N SER A 307 -26.58 13.00 11.53
CA SER A 307 -26.26 13.58 12.82
C SER A 307 -27.54 13.50 13.65
N GLN A 308 -27.56 12.61 14.63
CA GLN A 308 -28.52 12.71 15.70
C GLN A 308 -28.29 14.07 16.35
N GLN A 309 -29.06 15.05 15.92
CA GLN A 309 -29.25 16.24 16.71
C GLN A 309 -29.91 15.73 18.00
N SER A 310 -29.11 15.64 19.04
CA SER A 310 -29.58 15.58 20.41
C SER A 310 -30.43 16.82 20.63
N THR A 311 -31.75 16.65 20.47
CA THR A 311 -32.71 17.59 21.05
C THR A 311 -32.64 17.41 22.55
N ALA A 312 -31.78 18.20 23.19
CA ALA A 312 -31.92 18.49 24.61
C ALA A 312 -33.17 19.38 24.74
N ASN A 313 -34.23 18.82 25.31
CA ASN A 313 -35.24 19.56 26.04
C ASN A 313 -34.94 19.41 27.53
#